data_503d26aaf500407b82c58c60e626cd4f
#
_entry.id   503d26aaf500407b82c58c60e626cd4f
#
_cell.length_a   1.000
_cell.length_b   1.000
_cell.length_c   1.000
_cell.angle_alpha   90.00
_cell.angle_beta   90.00
_cell.angle_gamma   90.00
#
_symmetry.space_group_name_H-M   'P 1'
#
loop_
_entity.id
_entity.type
_entity.pdbx_description
1 polymer ?
#
loop_
_entity_poly.entity_id
_entity_poly.type
_entity_poly.pdbx_seq_one_letter_code
_entity_poly.pdbx_strand_id
1 'polypeptide(L)'
;MLFRSWVSSEARVIDVIRDSLLLFGEALMATGDRFALCGFSSVKRSNVRFHRLKDFDQRFDDRARGRIMAIKPGYYTRLGAAIRHATTILEKQTAARRILLILSDGKPNDLDLYDGRYGIEDTRVAIVEARSHGIVPFCVTIDREGASYLPHLFGPAGFAVIRQPDELPARLPMFYAQLTR
;
A
#
# COMPACT_ATOMS: atom_id res chain seq x y z
N MET A 1 -19.09 -16.61 20.46
CA MET A 1 -19.36 -15.16 20.35
C MET A 1 -18.15 -14.33 19.94
N LEU A 2 -17.04 -14.95 19.50
CA LEU A 2 -15.79 -14.27 19.09
C LEU A 2 -15.66 -14.03 17.58
N PHE A 3 -16.41 -14.74 16.75
CA PHE A 3 -16.33 -14.61 15.27
C PHE A 3 -17.00 -13.35 14.69
N ARG A 4 -17.97 -12.77 15.37
CA ARG A 4 -18.68 -11.57 14.86
C ARG A 4 -17.89 -10.27 15.01
N SER A 5 -16.99 -10.16 15.98
CA SER A 5 -16.21 -8.94 16.18
C SER A 5 -15.06 -8.78 15.19
N TRP A 6 -14.46 -9.88 14.73
CA TRP A 6 -13.39 -9.87 13.75
C TRP A 6 -13.90 -9.49 12.35
N VAL A 7 -14.98 -10.14 11.90
CA VAL A 7 -15.59 -9.82 10.59
C VAL A 7 -16.07 -8.37 10.52
N SER A 8 -16.59 -7.82 11.62
CA SER A 8 -17.03 -6.41 11.65
C SER A 8 -15.86 -5.42 11.68
N SER A 9 -14.72 -5.78 12.30
CA SER A 9 -13.54 -4.91 12.31
C SER A 9 -12.83 -4.91 10.95
N GLU A 10 -12.70 -6.04 10.28
CA GLU A 10 -12.13 -6.13 8.95
C GLU A 10 -13.00 -5.41 7.89
N ALA A 11 -14.32 -5.58 7.96
CA ALA A 11 -15.23 -4.84 7.10
C ALA A 11 -15.10 -3.33 7.29
N ARG A 12 -14.99 -2.86 8.53
CA ARG A 12 -14.79 -1.44 8.84
C ARG A 12 -13.45 -0.92 8.33
N VAL A 13 -12.37 -1.70 8.46
CA VAL A 13 -11.05 -1.33 7.95
C VAL A 13 -11.07 -1.20 6.43
N ILE A 14 -11.71 -2.12 5.71
CA ILE A 14 -11.79 -2.05 4.25
C ILE A 14 -12.58 -0.84 3.76
N ASP A 15 -13.64 -0.45 4.48
CA ASP A 15 -14.43 0.74 4.16
C ASP A 15 -13.59 2.01 4.37
N VAL A 16 -12.85 2.10 5.47
CA VAL A 16 -11.91 3.21 5.71
C VAL A 16 -10.83 3.28 4.63
N ILE A 17 -10.30 2.14 4.17
CA ILE A 17 -9.33 2.10 3.06
C ILE A 17 -9.96 2.62 1.77
N ARG A 18 -11.18 2.17 1.42
CA ARG A 18 -11.90 2.65 0.23
C ARG A 18 -12.10 4.16 0.27
N ASP A 19 -12.64 4.69 1.37
CA ASP A 19 -12.88 6.12 1.57
C ASP A 19 -11.56 6.91 1.50
N SER A 20 -10.50 6.40 2.12
CA SER A 20 -9.17 7.02 2.08
C SER A 20 -8.61 7.09 0.66
N LEU A 21 -8.75 6.02 -0.13
CA LEU A 21 -8.28 5.99 -1.51
C LEU A 21 -9.09 6.91 -2.41
N LEU A 22 -10.41 7.04 -2.19
CA LEU A 22 -11.26 7.98 -2.93
C LEU A 22 -10.85 9.42 -2.63
N LEU A 23 -10.79 9.81 -1.37
CA LEU A 23 -10.40 11.18 -0.96
C LEU A 23 -8.97 11.52 -1.39
N PHE A 24 -8.05 10.58 -1.25
CA PHE A 24 -6.67 10.79 -1.68
C PHE A 24 -6.55 10.91 -3.20
N GLY A 25 -7.31 10.12 -3.96
CA GLY A 25 -7.40 10.23 -5.41
C GLY A 25 -7.92 11.60 -5.88
N GLU A 26 -8.96 12.14 -5.22
CA GLU A 26 -9.45 13.50 -5.49
C GLU A 26 -8.38 14.56 -5.16
N ALA A 27 -7.67 14.41 -4.05
CA ALA A 27 -6.60 15.33 -3.69
C ALA A 27 -5.46 15.34 -4.73
N LEU A 28 -5.04 14.16 -5.21
CA LEU A 28 -4.01 14.03 -6.25
C LEU A 28 -4.47 14.60 -7.61
N MET A 29 -5.75 14.45 -7.94
CA MET A 29 -6.34 15.09 -9.11
C MET A 29 -6.29 16.62 -9.00
N ALA A 30 -6.61 17.17 -7.83
CA ALA A 30 -6.63 18.61 -7.58
C ALA A 30 -5.22 19.22 -7.66
N THR A 31 -4.17 18.48 -7.28
CA THR A 31 -2.76 18.93 -7.41
C THR A 31 -2.21 18.74 -8.82
N GLY A 32 -2.91 18.02 -9.70
CA GLY A 32 -2.43 17.72 -11.06
C GLY A 32 -1.35 16.64 -11.11
N ASP A 33 -1.13 15.91 -10.03
CA ASP A 33 -0.11 14.87 -9.97
C ASP A 33 -0.54 13.61 -10.75
N ARG A 34 0.42 12.99 -11.42
CA ARG A 34 0.20 11.72 -12.11
C ARG A 34 0.31 10.58 -11.09
N PHE A 35 -0.73 9.75 -10.99
CA PHE A 35 -0.76 8.63 -10.05
C PHE A 35 -1.43 7.39 -10.62
N ALA A 36 -1.07 6.24 -10.06
CA ALA A 36 -1.74 4.96 -10.23
C ALA A 36 -2.20 4.43 -8.89
N LEU A 37 -3.29 3.69 -8.87
CA LEU A 37 -3.80 2.99 -7.69
C LEU A 37 -3.85 1.50 -7.99
N CYS A 38 -3.25 0.71 -7.10
CA CYS A 38 -3.15 -0.73 -7.25
C CYS A 38 -3.45 -1.43 -5.93
N GLY A 39 -4.13 -2.56 -6.01
CA GLY A 39 -4.26 -3.49 -4.91
C GLY A 39 -3.46 -4.76 -5.19
N PHE A 40 -3.07 -5.48 -4.15
CA PHE A 40 -2.40 -6.76 -4.30
C PHE A 40 -2.89 -7.76 -3.24
N SER A 41 -2.80 -9.03 -3.58
CA SER A 41 -3.01 -10.14 -2.65
C SER A 41 -2.24 -11.35 -3.13
N SER A 42 -1.97 -12.31 -2.25
CA SER A 42 -1.28 -13.53 -2.64
C SER A 42 -1.90 -14.78 -2.02
N VAL A 43 -1.70 -15.92 -2.69
CA VAL A 43 -1.91 -17.25 -2.17
C VAL A 43 -0.75 -18.09 -2.67
N LYS A 44 0.30 -18.24 -1.86
CA LYS A 44 1.59 -18.82 -2.20
C LYS A 44 2.33 -18.02 -3.29
N ARG A 45 3.59 -18.39 -3.56
CA ARG A 45 4.45 -17.72 -4.54
C ARG A 45 3.94 -17.80 -5.99
N SER A 46 3.17 -18.82 -6.32
CA SER A 46 2.66 -19.06 -7.67
C SER A 46 1.43 -18.22 -8.03
N ASN A 47 0.81 -17.59 -7.05
CA ASN A 47 -0.43 -16.85 -7.27
C ASN A 47 -0.39 -15.50 -6.52
N VAL A 48 0.44 -14.58 -7.03
CA VAL A 48 0.49 -13.19 -6.57
C VAL A 48 -0.34 -12.36 -7.55
N ARG A 49 -1.41 -11.76 -7.06
CA ARG A 49 -2.35 -10.96 -7.84
C ARG A 49 -2.05 -9.49 -7.64
N PHE A 50 -1.98 -8.76 -8.74
CA PHE A 50 -1.80 -7.32 -8.74
C PHE A 50 -2.96 -6.69 -9.52
N HIS A 51 -3.83 -5.97 -8.82
CA HIS A 51 -5.04 -5.39 -9.36
C HIS A 51 -4.83 -3.92 -9.68
N ARG A 52 -4.93 -3.53 -10.94
CA ARG A 52 -4.87 -2.13 -11.35
C ARG A 52 -6.26 -1.49 -11.17
N LEU A 53 -6.37 -0.60 -10.19
CA LEU A 53 -7.59 0.16 -9.92
C LEU A 53 -7.65 1.41 -10.81
N LYS A 54 -6.49 2.07 -11.01
CA LYS A 54 -6.27 3.19 -11.93
C LYS A 54 -4.82 3.17 -12.42
N ASP A 55 -4.61 3.28 -13.71
CA ASP A 55 -3.27 3.45 -14.32
C ASP A 55 -2.90 4.95 -14.45
N PHE A 56 -1.59 5.23 -14.66
CA PHE A 56 -1.08 6.58 -14.83
C PHE A 56 -1.74 7.35 -15.98
N ASP A 57 -2.06 6.66 -17.08
CA ASP A 57 -2.64 7.26 -18.28
C ASP A 57 -4.18 7.31 -18.25
N GLN A 58 -4.81 6.81 -17.20
CA GLN A 58 -6.26 6.86 -17.00
C GLN A 58 -6.66 8.08 -16.20
N ARG A 59 -7.86 8.60 -16.48
CA ARG A 59 -8.51 9.59 -15.61
C ARG A 59 -9.00 8.92 -14.33
N PHE A 60 -9.08 9.68 -13.26
CA PHE A 60 -9.74 9.27 -12.02
C PHE A 60 -11.25 9.53 -12.18
N ASP A 61 -11.90 8.66 -12.93
CA ASP A 61 -13.31 8.70 -13.30
C ASP A 61 -14.17 7.74 -12.45
N ASP A 62 -15.45 7.67 -12.73
CA ASP A 62 -16.40 6.80 -12.02
C ASP A 62 -16.05 5.32 -12.15
N ARG A 63 -15.37 4.91 -13.24
CA ARG A 63 -14.87 3.53 -13.38
C ARG A 63 -13.76 3.24 -12.40
N ALA A 64 -12.82 4.19 -12.21
CA ALA A 64 -11.76 4.06 -11.23
C ALA A 64 -12.34 4.05 -9.80
N ARG A 65 -13.28 4.94 -9.49
CA ARG A 65 -13.99 4.98 -8.21
C ARG A 65 -14.76 3.67 -7.96
N GLY A 66 -15.46 3.15 -8.97
CA GLY A 66 -16.16 1.86 -8.90
C GLY A 66 -15.23 0.69 -8.60
N ARG A 67 -14.00 0.66 -9.18
CA ARG A 67 -13.00 -0.37 -8.87
C ARG A 67 -12.49 -0.26 -7.43
N ILE A 68 -12.33 0.95 -6.90
CA ILE A 68 -11.97 1.16 -5.49
C ILE A 68 -13.08 0.63 -4.58
N MET A 69 -14.34 0.95 -4.86
CA MET A 69 -15.48 0.47 -4.09
C MET A 69 -15.65 -1.05 -4.16
N ALA A 70 -15.17 -1.69 -5.21
CA ALA A 70 -15.19 -3.15 -5.38
C ALA A 70 -14.05 -3.88 -4.66
N ILE A 71 -13.10 -3.18 -4.01
CA ILE A 71 -12.03 -3.80 -3.23
C ILE A 71 -12.65 -4.66 -2.12
N LYS A 72 -12.16 -5.87 -1.98
CA LYS A 72 -12.56 -6.80 -0.91
C LYS A 72 -11.33 -7.16 -0.08
N PRO A 73 -11.51 -7.60 1.18
CA PRO A 73 -10.39 -8.15 1.95
C PRO A 73 -9.64 -9.20 1.13
N GLY A 74 -8.31 -9.07 1.11
CA GLY A 74 -7.43 -9.99 0.40
C GLY A 74 -7.15 -11.27 1.20
N TYR A 75 -6.22 -12.09 0.69
CA TYR A 75 -5.81 -13.31 1.36
C TYR A 75 -4.53 -13.06 2.18
N TYR A 76 -3.37 -13.04 1.51
CA TYR A 76 -2.06 -12.91 2.14
C TYR A 76 -1.27 -11.77 1.50
N THR A 77 -0.15 -11.42 2.14
CA THR A 77 0.61 -10.20 1.86
C THR A 77 2.06 -10.55 1.51
N ARG A 78 2.30 -11.06 0.29
CA ARG A 78 3.65 -11.24 -0.27
C ARG A 78 4.17 -9.89 -0.78
N LEU A 79 4.50 -9.01 0.17
CA LEU A 79 4.76 -7.60 -0.07
C LEU A 79 5.98 -7.36 -0.96
N GLY A 80 7.05 -8.15 -0.84
CA GLY A 80 8.24 -8.01 -1.67
C GLY A 80 7.95 -8.15 -3.16
N ALA A 81 7.11 -9.13 -3.55
CA ALA A 81 6.70 -9.31 -4.95
C ALA A 81 5.88 -8.11 -5.46
N ALA A 82 4.96 -7.60 -4.65
CA ALA A 82 4.14 -6.43 -5.00
C ALA A 82 5.01 -5.16 -5.17
N ILE A 83 5.99 -4.93 -4.29
CA ILE A 83 6.92 -3.81 -4.38
C ILE A 83 7.74 -3.89 -5.67
N ARG A 84 8.33 -5.05 -6.00
CA ARG A 84 9.11 -5.22 -7.24
C ARG A 84 8.25 -4.95 -8.48
N HIS A 85 7.02 -5.47 -8.50
CA HIS A 85 6.12 -5.20 -9.62
C HIS A 85 5.74 -3.71 -9.72
N ALA A 86 5.43 -3.05 -8.61
CA ALA A 86 5.18 -1.61 -8.58
C ALA A 86 6.41 -0.80 -9.02
N THR A 87 7.61 -1.23 -8.64
CA THR A 87 8.89 -0.65 -9.08
C THR A 87 9.00 -0.66 -10.60
N THR A 88 8.74 -1.79 -11.26
CA THR A 88 8.80 -1.88 -12.74
C THR A 88 7.78 -0.98 -13.45
N ILE A 89 6.66 -0.65 -12.80
CA ILE A 89 5.68 0.30 -13.33
C ILE A 89 6.18 1.75 -13.15
N LEU A 90 6.71 2.07 -11.97
CA LEU A 90 7.21 3.41 -11.63
C LEU A 90 8.47 3.78 -12.43
N GLU A 91 9.34 2.84 -12.75
CA GLU A 91 10.54 3.08 -13.57
C GLU A 91 10.21 3.63 -14.96
N LYS A 92 9.06 3.25 -15.51
CA LYS A 92 8.58 3.73 -16.80
C LYS A 92 8.04 5.16 -16.77
N GLN A 93 7.90 5.77 -15.59
CA GLN A 93 7.42 7.13 -15.43
C GLN A 93 8.58 8.13 -15.47
N THR A 94 8.38 9.22 -16.19
CA THR A 94 9.40 10.28 -16.42
C THR A 94 9.44 11.35 -15.33
N ALA A 95 8.71 11.17 -14.23
CA ALA A 95 8.68 12.15 -13.14
C ALA A 95 10.04 12.25 -12.43
N ALA A 96 10.41 13.46 -12.03
CA ALA A 96 11.64 13.73 -11.27
C ALA A 96 11.63 13.04 -9.89
N ARG A 97 10.48 12.99 -9.23
CA ARG A 97 10.27 12.27 -7.98
C ARG A 97 9.24 11.17 -8.17
N ARG A 98 9.60 9.95 -7.85
CA ARG A 98 8.74 8.77 -7.95
C ARG A 98 8.53 8.19 -6.56
N ILE A 99 7.30 8.21 -6.08
CA ILE A 99 6.93 7.77 -4.74
C ILE A 99 6.13 6.47 -4.85
N LEU A 100 6.49 5.46 -4.07
CA LEU A 100 5.73 4.24 -3.87
C LEU A 100 5.10 4.30 -2.47
N LEU A 101 3.85 4.75 -2.39
CA LEU A 101 3.10 4.75 -1.16
C LEU A 101 2.42 3.39 -0.96
N ILE A 102 2.73 2.74 0.15
CA ILE A 102 2.25 1.40 0.51
C ILE A 102 1.30 1.53 1.69
N LEU A 103 0.07 1.02 1.54
CA LEU A 103 -0.88 0.85 2.64
C LEU A 103 -0.89 -0.62 3.05
N SER A 104 -0.66 -0.92 4.31
CA SER A 104 -0.63 -2.27 4.85
C SER A 104 -1.33 -2.33 6.21
N ASP A 105 -1.98 -3.44 6.47
CA ASP A 105 -2.68 -3.74 7.73
C ASP A 105 -1.96 -4.79 8.59
N GLY A 106 -0.79 -5.26 8.12
CA GLY A 106 -0.04 -6.28 8.87
C GLY A 106 1.33 -6.60 8.31
N LYS A 107 1.98 -7.56 8.95
CA LYS A 107 3.28 -8.09 8.55
C LYS A 107 3.20 -8.84 7.22
N PRO A 108 4.27 -8.84 6.40
CA PRO A 108 4.36 -9.71 5.24
C PRO A 108 4.21 -11.17 5.63
N ASN A 109 3.23 -11.86 5.03
CA ASN A 109 2.96 -13.28 5.27
C ASN A 109 2.36 -13.97 4.06
N ASP A 110 2.55 -15.30 3.98
CA ASP A 110 1.85 -16.18 3.02
C ASP A 110 1.91 -17.64 3.49
N LEU A 111 1.10 -18.51 2.90
CA LEU A 111 0.95 -19.92 3.28
C LEU A 111 2.21 -20.79 3.07
N ASP A 112 3.11 -20.41 2.16
CA ASP A 112 4.28 -21.19 1.77
C ASP A 112 5.57 -20.69 2.47
N LEU A 113 5.53 -20.58 3.79
CA LEU A 113 6.67 -20.16 4.63
C LEU A 113 7.14 -18.72 4.38
N TYR A 114 6.31 -17.89 3.75
CA TYR A 114 6.56 -16.46 3.60
C TYR A 114 6.06 -15.72 4.85
N ASP A 115 6.60 -16.08 6.00
CA ASP A 115 6.30 -15.49 7.29
C ASP A 115 7.59 -15.18 8.07
N GLY A 116 7.44 -14.57 9.23
CA GLY A 116 8.55 -14.27 10.10
C GLY A 116 9.70 -13.57 9.39
N ARG A 117 10.92 -14.09 9.58
CA ARG A 117 12.15 -13.48 9.07
C ARG A 117 12.21 -13.48 7.54
N TYR A 118 11.74 -14.52 6.86
CA TYR A 118 11.84 -14.61 5.41
C TYR A 118 11.00 -13.53 4.70
N GLY A 119 9.73 -13.38 5.08
CA GLY A 119 8.86 -12.34 4.51
C GLY A 119 9.38 -10.92 4.77
N ILE A 120 9.94 -10.69 5.96
CA ILE A 120 10.56 -9.42 6.34
C ILE A 120 11.79 -9.14 5.45
N GLU A 121 12.73 -10.08 5.33
CA GLU A 121 13.96 -9.86 4.55
C GLU A 121 13.71 -9.74 3.06
N ASP A 122 12.79 -10.52 2.47
CA ASP A 122 12.40 -10.37 1.07
C ASP A 122 11.79 -8.98 0.80
N THR A 123 10.94 -8.50 1.71
CA THR A 123 10.38 -7.16 1.64
C THR A 123 11.46 -6.09 1.75
N ARG A 124 12.41 -6.25 2.69
CA ARG A 124 13.52 -5.32 2.84
C ARG A 124 14.38 -5.22 1.58
N VAL A 125 14.71 -6.36 0.99
CA VAL A 125 15.46 -6.39 -0.28
C VAL A 125 14.69 -5.67 -1.39
N ALA A 126 13.39 -5.91 -1.54
CA ALA A 126 12.56 -5.23 -2.54
C ALA A 126 12.51 -3.71 -2.34
N ILE A 127 12.54 -3.23 -1.09
CA ILE A 127 12.61 -1.80 -0.76
C ILE A 127 13.98 -1.21 -1.15
N VAL A 128 15.08 -1.93 -0.88
CA VAL A 128 16.43 -1.51 -1.29
C VAL A 128 16.53 -1.46 -2.82
N GLU A 129 16.01 -2.45 -3.52
CA GLU A 129 15.91 -2.48 -4.98
C GLU A 129 15.13 -1.25 -5.50
N ALA A 130 13.94 -0.96 -4.97
CA ALA A 130 13.15 0.20 -5.36
C ALA A 130 13.93 1.53 -5.18
N ARG A 131 14.66 1.67 -4.07
CA ARG A 131 15.51 2.86 -3.82
C ARG A 131 16.67 2.97 -4.80
N SER A 132 17.30 1.87 -5.19
CA SER A 132 18.40 1.88 -6.19
C SER A 132 17.92 2.33 -7.57
N HIS A 133 16.62 2.19 -7.86
CA HIS A 133 15.94 2.72 -9.05
C HIS A 133 15.42 4.16 -8.88
N GLY A 134 15.81 4.86 -7.82
CA GLY A 134 15.42 6.25 -7.56
C GLY A 134 13.93 6.41 -7.17
N ILE A 135 13.33 5.37 -6.63
CA ILE A 135 11.96 5.41 -6.11
C ILE A 135 12.02 5.63 -4.59
N VAL A 136 11.08 6.40 -4.06
CA VAL A 136 10.94 6.67 -2.62
C VAL A 136 9.81 5.78 -2.07
N PRO A 137 10.10 4.61 -1.48
CA PRO A 137 9.09 3.79 -0.83
C PRO A 137 8.77 4.37 0.55
N PHE A 138 7.47 4.48 0.83
CA PHE A 138 6.94 4.91 2.12
C PHE A 138 5.75 4.05 2.52
N CYS A 139 5.74 3.55 3.75
CA CYS A 139 4.68 2.68 4.25
C CYS A 139 3.79 3.42 5.25
N VAL A 140 2.48 3.36 5.05
CA VAL A 140 1.49 3.73 6.06
C VAL A 140 0.79 2.47 6.52
N THR A 141 0.82 2.19 7.81
CA THR A 141 0.21 1.00 8.38
C THR A 141 -0.76 1.34 9.50
N ILE A 142 -1.80 0.52 9.62
CA ILE A 142 -2.71 0.48 10.76
C ILE A 142 -2.35 -0.65 11.75
N ASP A 143 -1.33 -1.45 11.43
CA ASP A 143 -0.80 -2.49 12.31
C ASP A 143 -0.08 -1.85 13.50
N ARG A 144 -0.59 -2.09 14.72
CA ARG A 144 -0.01 -1.59 15.97
C ARG A 144 1.39 -2.15 16.24
N GLU A 145 1.69 -3.34 15.73
CA GLU A 145 3.01 -3.96 15.83
C GLU A 145 4.00 -3.44 14.79
N GLY A 146 3.52 -2.61 13.84
CA GLY A 146 4.34 -2.05 12.75
C GLY A 146 5.62 -1.38 13.24
N ALA A 147 5.58 -0.72 14.40
CA ALA A 147 6.75 -0.09 15.01
C ALA A 147 7.89 -1.06 15.33
N SER A 148 7.63 -2.37 15.45
CA SER A 148 8.64 -3.39 15.76
C SER A 148 9.46 -3.83 14.54
N TYR A 149 8.91 -3.77 13.30
CA TYR A 149 9.56 -4.30 12.10
C TYR A 149 9.73 -3.27 10.97
N LEU A 150 8.88 -2.25 10.90
CA LEU A 150 8.96 -1.23 9.83
C LEU A 150 10.25 -0.41 9.83
N PRO A 151 10.87 -0.06 10.98
CA PRO A 151 12.18 0.60 10.98
C PRO A 151 13.26 -0.21 10.27
N HIS A 152 13.23 -1.54 10.41
CA HIS A 152 14.14 -2.46 9.72
C HIS A 152 13.89 -2.50 8.21
N LEU A 153 12.63 -2.41 7.78
CA LEU A 153 12.23 -2.44 6.37
C LEU A 153 12.48 -1.11 5.67
N PHE A 154 11.93 -0.05 6.22
CA PHE A 154 11.83 1.27 5.56
C PHE A 154 12.81 2.31 6.10
N GLY A 155 13.57 1.98 7.17
CA GLY A 155 14.35 2.97 7.90
C GLY A 155 13.46 3.88 8.78
N PRO A 156 14.08 4.75 9.62
CA PRO A 156 13.35 5.51 10.65
C PRO A 156 12.36 6.53 10.11
N ALA A 157 12.58 7.04 8.89
CA ALA A 157 11.74 8.06 8.27
C ALA A 157 10.85 7.53 7.12
N GLY A 158 10.89 6.22 6.82
CA GLY A 158 10.22 5.63 5.66
C GLY A 158 8.83 5.05 5.97
N PHE A 159 8.27 5.29 7.14
CA PHE A 159 6.96 4.75 7.51
C PHE A 159 6.19 5.63 8.49
N ALA A 160 4.89 5.38 8.57
CA ALA A 160 4.00 5.94 9.60
C ALA A 160 3.05 4.86 10.12
N VAL A 161 2.82 4.85 11.44
CA VAL A 161 1.83 3.99 12.09
C VAL A 161 0.62 4.83 12.48
N ILE A 162 -0.54 4.46 11.96
CA ILE A 162 -1.82 5.07 12.28
C ILE A 162 -2.51 4.20 13.34
N ARG A 163 -2.74 4.75 14.51
CA ARG A 163 -3.32 4.01 15.63
C ARG A 163 -4.81 3.76 15.51
N GLN A 164 -5.52 4.69 14.88
CA GLN A 164 -6.95 4.62 14.65
C GLN A 164 -7.20 4.63 13.14
N PRO A 165 -7.77 3.56 12.54
CA PRO A 165 -8.02 3.49 11.11
C PRO A 165 -8.75 4.71 10.55
N ASP A 166 -9.71 5.26 11.30
CA ASP A 166 -10.52 6.42 10.92
C ASP A 166 -9.69 7.71 10.70
N GLU A 167 -8.42 7.75 11.14
CA GLU A 167 -7.50 8.86 10.84
C GLU A 167 -6.89 8.78 9.42
N LEU A 168 -6.94 7.60 8.78
CA LEU A 168 -6.27 7.35 7.52
C LEU A 168 -6.64 8.34 6.40
N PRO A 169 -7.94 8.70 6.18
CA PRO A 169 -8.32 9.64 5.14
C PRO A 169 -7.66 11.02 5.28
N ALA A 170 -7.54 11.52 6.50
CA ALA A 170 -6.93 12.82 6.78
C ALA A 170 -5.39 12.77 6.73
N ARG A 171 -4.79 11.65 7.14
CA ARG A 171 -3.34 11.50 7.25
C ARG A 171 -2.65 11.26 5.91
N LEU A 172 -3.28 10.53 4.98
CA LEU A 172 -2.67 10.21 3.68
C LEU A 172 -2.23 11.44 2.88
N PRO A 173 -3.07 12.48 2.69
CA PRO A 173 -2.65 13.70 2.00
C PRO A 173 -1.50 14.43 2.73
N MET A 174 -1.47 14.38 4.06
CA MET A 174 -0.40 15.00 4.84
C MET A 174 0.95 14.30 4.62
N PHE A 175 0.99 12.97 4.64
CA PHE A 175 2.21 12.21 4.34
C PHE A 175 2.68 12.46 2.92
N TYR A 176 1.76 12.49 1.95
CA TYR A 176 2.08 12.79 0.57
C TYR A 176 2.70 14.19 0.44
N ALA A 177 2.11 15.20 1.07
CA ALA A 177 2.66 16.56 1.05
C ALA A 177 4.05 16.66 1.69
N GLN A 178 4.37 15.84 2.70
CA GLN A 178 5.71 15.75 3.29
C GLN A 178 6.71 15.08 2.34
N LEU A 179 6.27 14.06 1.60
CA LEU A 179 7.11 13.31 0.67
C LEU A 179 7.37 14.06 -0.64
N THR A 180 6.58 15.07 -0.98
CA THR A 180 6.70 15.86 -2.22
C THR A 180 7.44 17.18 -2.03
N ARG A 181 7.71 17.59 -0.81
CA ARG A 181 8.58 18.72 -0.47
C ARG A 181 10.06 18.32 -0.62
#